data_6a34d45919aefa239c71765c421bfb1a
#
_entry.id   6a34d45919aefa239c71765c421bfb1a
#
_cell.length_a   1.000
_cell.length_b   1.000
_cell.length_c   1.000
_cell.angle_alpha   90.00
_cell.angle_beta   90.00
_cell.angle_gamma   90.00
#
_symmetry.space_group_name_H-M   'P 1'
#
loop_
_entity.id
_entity.type
_entity.pdbx_description
1 polymer ?
#
loop_
_entity_poly.entity_id
_entity_poly.type
_entity_poly.pdbx_seq_one_letter_code
_entity_poly.pdbx_strand_id
1 'polypeptide(L)'
;IYYENIIKSFGTIPGMSNYRKESSNDYYDYQTATGYIGFNIGKYIDFQIGKGKTFIGDGYRSLLLSDNAPAYPMFKFNVTFLNFKYMMMVTQLQTHDAQGTSNNGYREKYSFTHYFDWNMWGRFSIGLFENVTMATWRLTGESRSIDFEYLNPFIIFRPGEYNAGSPDKMIVGINSKLQLCKWLIMHGQL
;
A
#
# COMPACT_ATOMS: atom_id res chain seq x y z
N ILE A 1 -22.32 0.29 -4.65
CA ILE A 1 -22.96 1.57 -5.00
C ILE A 1 -21.91 2.60 -5.48
N TYR A 2 -20.82 2.84 -4.75
CA TYR A 2 -19.81 3.86 -5.14
C TYR A 2 -19.09 3.55 -6.46
N TYR A 3 -18.74 2.30 -6.70
CA TYR A 3 -18.07 1.89 -7.94
C TYR A 3 -19.03 1.66 -9.11
N GLU A 4 -20.31 1.52 -8.88
CA GLU A 4 -21.30 1.19 -9.89
C GLU A 4 -21.40 2.27 -10.99
N ASN A 5 -21.38 3.53 -10.59
CA ASN A 5 -21.40 4.64 -11.54
C ASN A 5 -20.12 4.72 -12.37
N ILE A 6 -18.97 4.42 -11.78
CA ILE A 6 -17.69 4.42 -12.48
C ILE A 6 -17.62 3.25 -13.46
N ILE A 7 -18.04 2.06 -13.05
CA ILE A 7 -18.12 0.89 -13.89
C ILE A 7 -19.07 1.15 -15.09
N LYS A 8 -20.22 1.74 -14.84
CA LYS A 8 -21.18 2.10 -15.90
C LYS A 8 -20.63 3.13 -16.88
N SER A 9 -19.84 4.10 -16.39
CA SER A 9 -19.32 5.19 -17.22
C SER A 9 -18.06 4.80 -17.99
N PHE A 10 -17.13 4.10 -17.33
CA PHE A 10 -15.78 3.83 -17.87
C PHE A 10 -15.48 2.35 -18.09
N GLY A 11 -16.28 1.45 -17.52
CA GLY A 11 -16.09 0.02 -17.66
C GLY A 11 -14.84 -0.55 -16.94
N THR A 12 -14.31 0.16 -15.96
CA THR A 12 -13.06 -0.22 -15.28
C THR A 12 -13.28 -0.48 -13.81
N ILE A 13 -12.56 -1.46 -13.27
CA ILE A 13 -12.56 -1.81 -11.85
C ILE A 13 -11.12 -1.71 -11.34
N PRO A 14 -10.87 -1.05 -10.19
CA PRO A 14 -9.52 -0.93 -9.63
C PRO A 14 -8.85 -2.28 -9.44
N GLY A 15 -7.59 -2.38 -9.86
CA GLY A 15 -6.80 -3.61 -9.71
C GLY A 15 -7.14 -4.74 -10.67
N MET A 16 -8.13 -4.58 -11.56
CA MET A 16 -8.51 -5.54 -12.57
C MET A 16 -8.07 -5.09 -13.96
N SER A 17 -7.61 -6.03 -14.78
CA SER A 17 -6.94 -5.68 -16.02
C SER A 17 -7.83 -5.59 -17.24
N ASN A 18 -8.96 -6.25 -17.26
CA ASN A 18 -9.87 -6.24 -18.39
C ASN A 18 -11.33 -6.21 -17.93
N TYR A 19 -12.08 -5.42 -18.65
CA TYR A 19 -13.52 -5.35 -18.53
C TYR A 19 -14.14 -5.57 -19.92
N ARG A 20 -15.09 -6.43 -19.99
CA ARG A 20 -15.93 -6.62 -21.17
C ARG A 20 -17.40 -6.51 -20.79
N LYS A 21 -18.10 -5.58 -21.42
CA LYS A 21 -19.55 -5.52 -21.32
C LYS A 21 -20.15 -6.47 -22.36
N GLU A 22 -20.88 -7.46 -21.93
CA GLU A 22 -21.65 -8.28 -22.85
C GLU A 22 -22.99 -7.60 -23.15
N SER A 23 -23.28 -7.40 -24.42
CA SER A 23 -24.29 -6.49 -24.93
C SER A 23 -25.76 -6.89 -24.61
N SER A 24 -26.01 -8.10 -24.12
CA SER A 24 -27.37 -8.61 -23.93
C SER A 24 -27.85 -8.72 -22.46
N ASN A 25 -26.94 -8.68 -21.52
CA ASN A 25 -27.24 -8.77 -20.08
C ASN A 25 -26.37 -7.77 -19.30
N ASP A 26 -26.93 -7.18 -18.26
CA ASP A 26 -26.26 -6.15 -17.43
C ASP A 26 -25.14 -6.70 -16.54
N TYR A 27 -24.32 -7.64 -17.03
CA TYR A 27 -23.15 -8.08 -16.27
C TYR A 27 -21.85 -7.76 -16.96
N TYR A 28 -20.83 -7.73 -16.13
CA TYR A 28 -19.51 -7.29 -16.46
C TYR A 28 -18.52 -8.40 -16.15
N ASP A 29 -17.76 -8.83 -17.15
CA ASP A 29 -16.66 -9.76 -16.97
C ASP A 29 -15.37 -9.02 -16.67
N TYR A 30 -14.65 -9.47 -15.67
CA TYR A 30 -13.36 -8.92 -15.28
C TYR A 30 -12.37 -10.02 -14.97
N GLN A 31 -11.12 -9.78 -15.27
CA GLN A 31 -10.02 -10.69 -14.95
C GLN A 31 -9.03 -10.00 -14.01
N THR A 32 -8.53 -10.74 -13.05
CA THR A 32 -7.40 -10.34 -12.25
C THR A 32 -6.32 -11.41 -12.32
N ALA A 33 -5.10 -10.99 -12.63
CA ALA A 33 -3.92 -11.84 -12.55
C ALA A 33 -3.07 -11.35 -11.39
N THR A 34 -2.65 -12.26 -10.52
CA THR A 34 -1.73 -12.01 -9.42
C THR A 34 -0.53 -12.94 -9.55
N GLY A 35 0.63 -12.44 -9.22
CA GLY A 35 1.87 -13.20 -9.24
C GLY A 35 3.03 -12.32 -8.82
N TYR A 36 4.03 -12.91 -8.23
CA TYR A 36 5.24 -12.20 -7.83
C TYR A 36 6.46 -13.09 -8.01
N ILE A 37 7.60 -12.45 -8.16
CA ILE A 37 8.91 -13.08 -8.12
C ILE A 37 9.57 -12.60 -6.82
N GLY A 38 10.10 -13.55 -6.05
CA GLY A 38 10.82 -13.27 -4.82
C GLY A 38 12.20 -13.90 -4.85
N PHE A 39 13.15 -13.24 -4.22
CA PHE A 39 14.48 -13.79 -4.01
C PHE A 39 15.06 -13.33 -2.67
N ASN A 40 15.87 -14.19 -2.08
CA ASN A 40 16.47 -13.98 -0.77
C ASN A 40 17.99 -13.85 -0.90
N ILE A 41 18.56 -12.92 -0.15
CA ILE A 41 20.01 -12.79 0.02
C ILE A 41 20.35 -13.27 1.44
N GLY A 42 20.86 -14.49 1.51
CA GLY A 42 21.08 -15.15 2.78
C GLY A 42 19.78 -15.34 3.55
N LYS A 43 19.82 -15.20 4.88
CA LYS A 43 18.66 -15.33 5.78
C LYS A 43 18.12 -13.99 6.28
N TYR A 44 18.68 -12.89 5.79
CA TYR A 44 18.44 -11.56 6.36
C TYR A 44 17.61 -10.65 5.46
N ILE A 45 17.73 -10.80 4.15
CA ILE A 45 17.16 -9.88 3.18
C ILE A 45 16.27 -10.66 2.23
N ASP A 46 15.08 -10.15 2.01
CA ASP A 46 14.14 -10.67 1.02
C ASP A 46 13.58 -9.55 0.15
N PHE A 47 13.42 -9.85 -1.13
CA PHE A 47 12.84 -8.97 -2.13
C PHE A 47 11.67 -9.65 -2.79
N GLN A 48 10.61 -8.88 -3.06
CA GLN A 48 9.46 -9.32 -3.85
C GLN A 48 9.07 -8.22 -4.83
N ILE A 49 8.84 -8.60 -6.07
CA ILE A 49 8.30 -7.73 -7.10
C ILE A 49 7.17 -8.44 -7.83
N GLY A 50 6.06 -7.75 -8.05
CA GLY A 50 4.91 -8.33 -8.74
C GLY A 50 3.61 -7.64 -8.43
N LYS A 51 2.50 -8.37 -8.63
CA LYS A 51 1.14 -7.90 -8.32
C LYS A 51 0.50 -8.81 -7.30
N GLY A 52 0.08 -8.25 -6.19
CA GLY A 52 -0.50 -9.01 -5.09
C GLY A 52 -1.20 -8.13 -4.06
N LYS A 53 -1.51 -8.74 -2.93
CA LYS A 53 -2.07 -8.07 -1.76
C LYS A 53 -1.09 -8.20 -0.60
N THR A 54 -0.99 -7.20 0.23
CA THR A 54 -0.16 -7.23 1.44
C THR A 54 -0.96 -6.69 2.60
N PHE A 55 -0.94 -7.43 3.71
CA PHE A 55 -1.47 -6.97 4.99
C PHE A 55 -0.30 -6.49 5.85
N ILE A 56 -0.44 -5.30 6.43
CA ILE A 56 0.58 -4.69 7.30
C ILE A 56 -0.04 -4.42 8.66
N GLY A 57 0.52 -5.02 9.70
CA GLY A 57 0.05 -4.92 11.08
C GLY A 57 -0.36 -6.27 11.65
N ASP A 58 -0.78 -6.30 12.91
CA ASP A 58 -1.11 -7.53 13.66
C ASP A 58 -2.62 -7.70 13.90
N GLY A 59 -3.44 -6.69 13.60
CA GLY A 59 -4.87 -6.69 13.87
C GLY A 59 -5.72 -7.29 12.75
N TYR A 60 -7.01 -7.49 13.02
CA TYR A 60 -8.00 -7.90 12.02
C TYR A 60 -8.17 -6.87 10.89
N ARG A 61 -8.00 -5.58 11.19
CA ARG A 61 -7.96 -4.47 10.25
C ARG A 61 -6.69 -3.66 10.48
N SER A 62 -6.14 -3.11 9.42
CA SER A 62 -4.95 -2.28 9.50
C SER A 62 -5.26 -0.84 9.08
N LEU A 63 -4.63 0.13 9.73
CA LEU A 63 -4.63 1.54 9.32
C LEU A 63 -3.83 1.75 8.02
N LEU A 64 -2.95 0.81 7.68
CA LEU A 64 -2.16 0.83 6.45
C LEU A 64 -2.87 0.05 5.34
N LEU A 65 -2.17 -0.94 4.77
CA LEU A 65 -2.71 -1.79 3.72
C LEU A 65 -3.29 -3.07 4.30
N SER A 66 -4.46 -3.44 3.81
CA SER A 66 -5.12 -4.71 4.15
C SER A 66 -5.36 -5.55 2.89
N ASP A 67 -5.62 -6.82 3.08
CA ASP A 67 -5.94 -7.77 2.02
C ASP A 67 -7.37 -7.63 1.46
N ASN A 68 -8.17 -6.71 2.00
CA ASN A 68 -9.49 -6.34 1.45
C ASN A 68 -9.37 -5.48 0.18
N ALA A 69 -8.23 -4.81 -0.04
CA ALA A 69 -8.00 -4.04 -1.26
C ALA A 69 -7.83 -4.96 -2.48
N PRO A 70 -8.14 -4.49 -3.69
CA PRO A 70 -7.73 -5.17 -4.93
C PRO A 70 -6.23 -5.38 -4.97
N ALA A 71 -5.78 -6.38 -5.74
CA ALA A 71 -4.35 -6.61 -5.95
C ALA A 71 -3.71 -5.45 -6.72
N TYR A 72 -2.53 -5.03 -6.30
CA TYR A 72 -1.78 -3.90 -6.85
C TYR A 72 -0.34 -4.31 -7.19
N PRO A 73 0.28 -3.66 -8.18
CA PRO A 73 1.72 -3.77 -8.40
C PRO A 73 2.49 -3.31 -7.17
N MET A 74 3.50 -4.08 -6.79
CA MET A 74 4.31 -3.78 -5.60
C MET A 74 5.76 -4.20 -5.80
N PHE A 75 6.64 -3.44 -5.17
CA PHE A 75 8.00 -3.84 -4.83
C PHE A 75 8.12 -3.82 -3.31
N LYS A 76 8.56 -4.92 -2.73
CA LYS A 76 8.72 -5.07 -1.28
C LYS A 76 10.13 -5.54 -0.97
N PHE A 77 10.74 -4.91 0.00
CA PHE A 77 12.07 -5.20 0.51
C PHE A 77 11.98 -5.38 2.03
N ASN A 78 12.44 -6.51 2.54
CA ASN A 78 12.48 -6.78 3.97
C ASN A 78 13.90 -7.08 4.42
N VAL A 79 14.24 -6.57 5.59
CA VAL A 79 15.47 -6.91 6.31
C VAL A 79 15.09 -7.44 7.67
N THR A 80 15.58 -8.62 8.01
CA THR A 80 15.38 -9.21 9.33
C THR A 80 16.74 -9.42 9.98
N PHE A 81 16.96 -8.81 11.14
CA PHE A 81 18.20 -8.94 11.88
C PHE A 81 17.91 -9.05 13.39
N LEU A 82 18.33 -10.13 14.00
CA LEU A 82 18.03 -10.44 15.40
C LEU A 82 16.51 -10.38 15.67
N ASN A 83 16.10 -9.45 16.52
CA ASN A 83 14.71 -9.23 16.90
C ASN A 83 14.06 -8.05 16.15
N PHE A 84 14.74 -7.51 15.13
CA PHE A 84 14.28 -6.39 14.34
C PHE A 84 13.86 -6.85 12.95
N LYS A 85 12.79 -6.29 12.46
CA LYS A 85 12.36 -6.42 11.07
C LYS A 85 12.08 -5.04 10.50
N TYR A 86 12.67 -4.75 9.36
CA TYR A 86 12.38 -3.57 8.59
C TYR A 86 11.77 -3.97 7.27
N MET A 87 10.71 -3.32 6.88
CA MET A 87 10.05 -3.47 5.59
C MET A 87 9.92 -2.13 4.91
N MET A 88 10.34 -2.07 3.66
CA MET A 88 10.04 -1.01 2.74
C MET A 88 9.18 -1.57 1.62
N MET A 89 8.11 -0.88 1.26
CA MET A 89 7.23 -1.31 0.18
C MET A 89 6.79 -0.10 -0.65
N VAL A 90 6.93 -0.24 -1.95
CA VAL A 90 6.40 0.69 -2.94
C VAL A 90 5.24 0.04 -3.65
N THR A 91 4.11 0.71 -3.71
CA THR A 91 2.91 0.20 -4.39
C THR A 91 2.38 1.23 -5.36
N GLN A 92 1.90 0.74 -6.52
CA GLN A 92 1.14 1.53 -7.45
C GLN A 92 -0.34 1.31 -7.18
N LEU A 93 -1.02 2.35 -6.78
CA LEU A 93 -2.44 2.34 -6.44
C LEU A 93 -3.23 3.19 -7.44
N GLN A 94 -4.54 3.06 -7.40
CA GLN A 94 -5.45 3.85 -8.23
C GLN A 94 -6.41 4.65 -7.34
N THR A 95 -6.73 5.87 -7.77
CA THR A 95 -7.75 6.70 -7.15
C THR A 95 -8.74 7.15 -8.20
N HIS A 96 -10.00 7.39 -7.80
CA HIS A 96 -11.00 7.91 -8.70
C HIS A 96 -10.60 9.30 -9.23
N ASP A 97 -10.73 9.48 -10.54
CA ASP A 97 -10.49 10.77 -11.18
C ASP A 97 -11.76 11.64 -11.14
N ALA A 98 -11.90 12.41 -10.05
CA ALA A 98 -13.04 13.31 -9.86
C ALA A 98 -13.11 14.45 -10.89
N GLN A 99 -12.02 14.71 -11.62
CA GLN A 99 -11.96 15.77 -12.64
C GLN A 99 -12.34 15.26 -14.04
N GLY A 100 -12.48 13.94 -14.21
CA GLY A 100 -12.86 13.32 -15.49
C GLY A 100 -11.85 13.48 -16.62
N THR A 101 -10.58 13.73 -16.28
CA THR A 101 -9.52 13.93 -17.29
C THR A 101 -8.87 12.63 -17.76
N SER A 102 -9.15 11.53 -17.06
CA SER A 102 -8.63 10.20 -17.37
C SER A 102 -9.63 9.41 -18.21
N ASN A 103 -9.14 8.75 -19.25
CA ASN A 103 -9.96 7.93 -20.17
C ASN A 103 -10.60 6.70 -19.48
N ASN A 104 -10.08 6.27 -18.34
CA ASN A 104 -10.56 5.09 -17.60
C ASN A 104 -11.21 5.42 -16.25
N GLY A 105 -11.38 6.70 -15.92
CA GLY A 105 -11.98 7.16 -14.69
C GLY A 105 -11.10 7.04 -13.44
N TYR A 106 -9.83 6.63 -13.60
CA TYR A 106 -8.87 6.47 -12.50
C TYR A 106 -7.55 7.16 -12.81
N ARG A 107 -6.90 7.65 -11.76
CA ARG A 107 -5.53 8.15 -11.80
C ARG A 107 -4.64 7.30 -10.92
N GLU A 108 -3.40 7.18 -11.34
CA GLU A 108 -2.38 6.46 -10.61
C GLU A 108 -1.85 7.30 -9.44
N LYS A 109 -1.47 6.62 -8.39
CA LYS A 109 -0.75 7.16 -7.24
C LYS A 109 0.23 6.13 -6.73
N TYR A 110 1.32 6.57 -6.14
CA TYR A 110 2.29 5.70 -5.49
C TYR A 110 2.16 5.81 -3.98
N SER A 111 2.34 4.68 -3.31
CA SER A 111 2.41 4.64 -1.86
C SER A 111 3.73 4.02 -1.44
N PHE A 112 4.45 4.73 -0.59
CA PHE A 112 5.73 4.34 -0.01
C PHE A 112 5.47 4.03 1.46
N THR A 113 5.73 2.80 1.86
CA THR A 113 5.49 2.34 3.22
C THR A 113 6.79 1.89 3.84
N HIS A 114 7.10 2.41 5.00
CA HIS A 114 8.19 2.00 5.87
C HIS A 114 7.59 1.43 7.14
N TYR A 115 8.01 0.23 7.51
CA TYR A 115 7.55 -0.44 8.72
C TYR A 115 8.75 -1.02 9.44
N PHE A 116 8.97 -0.61 10.68
CA PHE A 116 10.00 -1.12 11.55
C PHE A 116 9.35 -1.85 12.71
N ASP A 117 9.66 -3.10 12.92
CA ASP A 117 9.12 -3.94 13.97
C ASP A 117 10.24 -4.44 14.88
N TRP A 118 10.04 -4.29 16.17
CA TRP A 118 10.95 -4.76 17.20
C TRP A 118 10.24 -5.75 18.13
N ASN A 119 10.65 -7.00 18.06
CA ASN A 119 10.15 -8.05 18.94
C ASN A 119 10.94 -8.05 20.26
N MET A 120 10.32 -7.54 21.30
CA MET A 120 10.87 -7.52 22.64
C MET A 120 10.43 -8.79 23.40
N TRP A 121 11.34 -9.55 23.95
CA TRP A 121 11.09 -10.73 24.82
C TRP A 121 10.19 -11.83 24.24
N GLY A 122 9.98 -11.89 22.94
CA GLY A 122 9.16 -12.92 22.29
C GLY A 122 7.66 -12.88 22.56
N ARG A 123 7.20 -12.00 23.47
CA ARG A 123 5.77 -11.81 23.82
C ARG A 123 5.24 -10.43 23.53
N PHE A 124 6.11 -9.47 23.38
CA PHE A 124 5.77 -8.08 23.10
C PHE A 124 6.52 -7.61 21.85
N SER A 125 5.80 -7.09 20.90
CA SER A 125 6.38 -6.37 19.77
C SER A 125 5.81 -4.98 19.64
N ILE A 126 6.65 -4.07 19.20
CA ILE A 126 6.30 -2.70 18.88
C ILE A 126 6.78 -2.38 17.47
N GLY A 127 5.88 -1.87 16.65
CA GLY A 127 6.15 -1.46 15.28
C GLY A 127 5.95 0.03 15.10
N LEU A 128 6.85 0.67 14.39
CA LEU A 128 6.71 2.04 13.91
C LEU A 128 6.44 2.01 12.42
N PHE A 129 5.49 2.78 11.95
CA PHE A 129 5.19 2.84 10.55
C PHE A 129 5.01 4.26 10.03
N GLU A 130 5.37 4.41 8.78
CA GLU A 130 5.13 5.58 7.97
C GLU A 130 4.61 5.15 6.62
N ASN A 131 3.62 5.85 6.11
CA ASN A 131 3.13 5.68 4.76
C ASN A 131 2.96 7.03 4.10
N VAL A 132 3.63 7.24 2.98
CA VAL A 132 3.47 8.44 2.15
C VAL A 132 2.77 8.05 0.86
N THR A 133 1.65 8.70 0.56
CA THR A 133 0.92 8.51 -0.68
C THR A 133 1.06 9.74 -1.56
N MET A 134 1.74 9.56 -2.68
CA MET A 134 2.05 10.58 -3.67
C MET A 134 1.13 10.44 -4.88
N ALA A 135 0.50 11.54 -5.29
CA ALA A 135 -0.22 11.61 -6.56
C ALA A 135 0.75 11.85 -7.72
N THR A 136 0.51 11.20 -8.86
CA THR A 136 1.33 11.37 -10.09
C THR A 136 0.97 12.62 -10.89
N TRP A 137 0.06 13.44 -10.38
CA TRP A 137 -0.42 14.68 -11.02
C TRP A 137 -0.54 15.79 -9.99
N ARG A 138 -0.39 17.02 -10.45
CA ARG A 138 -0.70 18.22 -9.69
C ARG A 138 -2.14 18.66 -9.91
N LEU A 139 -2.68 19.51 -9.05
CA LEU A 139 -4.00 20.12 -9.24
C LEU A 139 -4.07 20.95 -10.52
N THR A 140 -2.94 21.40 -11.04
CA THR A 140 -2.78 22.08 -12.34
C THR A 140 -2.96 21.16 -13.56
N GLY A 141 -3.08 19.83 -13.35
CA GLY A 141 -3.17 18.82 -14.42
C GLY A 141 -1.81 18.35 -14.94
N GLU A 142 -0.72 18.90 -14.47
CA GLU A 142 0.63 18.48 -14.86
C GLU A 142 1.03 17.13 -14.23
N SER A 143 1.74 16.31 -14.99
CA SER A 143 2.32 15.07 -14.48
C SER A 143 3.47 15.36 -13.51
N ARG A 144 3.56 14.56 -12.46
CA ARG A 144 4.63 14.61 -11.47
C ARG A 144 5.43 13.31 -11.53
N SER A 145 6.75 13.41 -11.61
CA SER A 145 7.65 12.26 -11.50
C SER A 145 7.70 11.73 -10.06
N ILE A 146 8.10 10.46 -9.95
CA ILE A 146 8.31 9.82 -8.65
C ILE A 146 9.47 10.52 -7.95
N ASP A 147 9.25 10.90 -6.70
CA ASP A 147 10.28 11.42 -5.83
C ASP A 147 11.03 10.25 -5.19
N PHE A 148 12.27 10.03 -5.63
CA PHE A 148 13.12 8.94 -5.13
C PHE A 148 13.59 9.13 -3.68
N GLU A 149 13.37 10.29 -3.12
CA GLU A 149 13.70 10.53 -1.72
C GLU A 149 12.83 9.67 -0.78
N TYR A 150 11.61 9.28 -1.20
CA TYR A 150 10.75 8.37 -0.46
C TYR A 150 11.25 6.92 -0.38
N LEU A 151 12.31 6.57 -1.12
CA LEU A 151 12.97 5.27 -1.01
C LEU A 151 14.08 5.23 0.06
N ASN A 152 14.37 6.34 0.71
CA ASN A 152 15.40 6.39 1.73
C ASN A 152 14.93 5.70 3.02
N PRO A 153 15.56 4.59 3.44
CA PRO A 153 15.10 3.78 4.57
C PRO A 153 15.24 4.49 5.94
N PHE A 154 15.98 5.58 6.02
CA PHE A 154 16.20 6.33 7.26
C PHE A 154 15.19 7.46 7.48
N ILE A 155 14.17 7.57 6.63
CA ILE A 155 13.16 8.63 6.71
C ILE A 155 11.94 8.15 7.50
N ILE A 156 12.11 7.72 8.72
CA ILE A 156 10.96 7.48 9.64
C ILE A 156 10.43 8.79 10.24
N PHE A 157 11.10 9.90 10.03
CA PHE A 157 10.69 11.22 10.52
C PHE A 157 11.13 12.31 9.54
N ARG A 158 10.25 12.71 8.63
CA ARG A 158 10.45 13.92 7.83
C ARG A 158 9.66 15.10 8.39
N PRO A 159 10.25 15.92 9.27
CA PRO A 159 9.67 17.21 9.63
C PRO A 159 9.70 18.20 8.45
N GLY A 160 10.46 17.92 7.38
CA GLY A 160 10.76 18.90 6.33
C GLY A 160 9.69 19.05 5.26
N GLU A 161 8.87 18.04 4.97
CA GLU A 161 7.86 18.13 3.91
C GLU A 161 6.62 18.92 4.29
N TYR A 162 6.33 19.06 5.57
CA TYR A 162 5.23 19.90 6.03
C TYR A 162 5.40 21.38 5.62
N ASN A 163 6.63 21.81 5.44
CA ASN A 163 6.96 23.16 4.98
C ASN A 163 7.04 23.32 3.46
N ALA A 164 7.06 22.23 2.68
CA ALA A 164 7.24 22.29 1.24
C ALA A 164 5.93 22.41 0.43
N GLY A 165 4.76 22.41 1.09
CA GLY A 165 3.46 22.54 0.42
C GLY A 165 3.14 21.36 -0.51
N SER A 166 3.73 20.19 -0.26
CA SER A 166 3.47 18.97 -1.03
C SER A 166 2.03 18.51 -0.80
N PRO A 167 1.26 18.15 -1.86
CA PRO A 167 -0.09 17.62 -1.73
C PRO A 167 -0.11 16.15 -1.28
N ASP A 168 1.04 15.59 -0.88
CA ASP A 168 1.20 14.20 -0.52
C ASP A 168 0.56 13.92 0.85
N LYS A 169 -0.06 12.75 0.96
CA LYS A 169 -0.70 12.31 2.19
C LYS A 169 0.23 11.41 2.96
N MET A 170 0.50 11.76 4.21
CA MET A 170 1.36 11.01 5.10
C MET A 170 0.56 10.46 6.29
N ILE A 171 0.82 9.22 6.64
CA ILE A 171 0.31 8.56 7.85
C ILE A 171 1.52 8.02 8.60
N VAL A 172 1.64 8.39 9.85
CA VAL A 172 2.66 7.86 10.78
C VAL A 172 1.94 7.27 11.97
N GLY A 173 2.44 6.17 12.49
CA GLY A 173 1.79 5.55 13.65
C GLY A 173 2.62 4.45 14.29
N ILE A 174 2.02 3.87 15.30
CA ILE A 174 2.59 2.81 16.12
C ILE A 174 1.68 1.59 16.09
N ASN A 175 2.27 0.43 15.89
CA ASN A 175 1.61 -0.87 16.04
C ASN A 175 2.17 -1.58 17.26
N SER A 176 1.32 -2.19 18.06
CA SER A 176 1.76 -2.94 19.23
C SER A 176 1.03 -4.28 19.33
N LYS A 177 1.74 -5.29 19.78
CA LYS A 177 1.20 -6.63 20.02
C LYS A 177 1.76 -7.18 21.33
N LEU A 178 0.88 -7.66 22.18
CA LEU A 178 1.21 -8.26 23.47
C LEU A 178 0.54 -9.62 23.60
N GLN A 179 1.32 -10.66 23.72
CA GLN A 179 0.83 -12.01 24.07
C GLN A 179 0.79 -12.18 25.58
N LEU A 180 -0.39 -12.04 26.18
CA LEU A 180 -0.58 -12.21 27.61
C LEU A 180 -0.46 -13.68 28.04
N CYS A 181 -1.06 -14.59 27.25
CA CYS A 181 -0.97 -16.03 27.47
C CYS A 181 -1.08 -16.77 26.13
N LYS A 182 -1.01 -18.11 26.16
CA LYS A 182 -1.01 -18.92 24.91
C LYS A 182 -2.25 -18.74 24.04
N TRP A 183 -3.36 -18.30 24.63
CA TRP A 183 -4.65 -18.15 23.93
C TRP A 183 -5.16 -16.71 23.89
N LEU A 184 -4.44 -15.74 24.46
CA LEU A 184 -4.86 -14.34 24.46
C LEU A 184 -3.74 -13.43 23.95
N ILE A 185 -4.03 -12.79 22.83
CA ILE A 185 -3.16 -11.78 22.20
C ILE A 185 -3.95 -10.48 22.12
N MET A 186 -3.33 -9.40 22.59
CA MET A 186 -3.82 -8.05 22.42
C MET A 186 -2.97 -7.34 21.37
N HIS A 187 -3.62 -6.54 20.54
CA HIS A 187 -2.96 -5.71 19.55
C HIS A 187 -3.64 -4.34 19.49
N GLY A 188 -2.87 -3.33 19.11
CA GLY A 188 -3.35 -1.97 18.93
C GLY A 188 -2.54 -1.24 17.88
N GLN A 189 -3.21 -0.34 17.17
CA GLN A 189 -2.60 0.62 16.25
C GLN A 189 -3.07 2.02 16.58
N LEU A 190 -2.17 2.98 16.46
CA LEU A 190 -2.42 4.39 16.74
C LEU A 190 -1.75 5.24 15.68
#